data_6ead38b0871a8e8d151d276a06c9530e
#
_entry.id   6ead38b0871a8e8d151d276a06c9530e
#
_cell.length_a   1.000
_cell.length_b   1.000
_cell.length_c   1.000
_cell.angle_alpha   90.00
_cell.angle_beta   90.00
_cell.angle_gamma   90.00
#
_symmetry.space_group_name_H-M   'P 1'
#
loop_
_entity.id
_entity.type
_entity.pdbx_description
1 polymer ?
#
loop_
_entity_poly.entity_id
_entity_poly.type
_entity_poly.pdbx_seq_one_letter_code
_entity_poly.pdbx_strand_id
1 'polypeptide(L)'
;MKKLLTLLLALPLAWGHAAAQENAKYTILLTGASFASPQNGWFEIGCRQLDARALNRAIGGESIADTANRMAEGTLWNAGELDEMDALVIMQVHNRDVSATGGLKEKYTDYTTPFDRSNYAAAFDYVIKRYQSECYALKDDPKSKNYGTKSGKPAVIVLCTDWHDARTTYNAAIRRLAARWGLPLVEFDRNIGFSKDTPNPATGTQQSLLHAQDTQTIEGVAYGWHPQRGQDKYIQQRMAAIFTDTMRRILPAK
;
A
#
# COMPACT_ATOMS: atom_id res chain seq x y z
N MET A 1 -64.30 7.00 7.33
CA MET A 1 -63.06 6.80 6.54
C MET A 1 -61.89 7.38 7.30
N LYS A 2 -61.12 6.56 8.04
CA LYS A 2 -59.94 6.99 8.81
C LYS A 2 -58.69 6.75 7.95
N LYS A 3 -57.97 7.81 7.60
CA LYS A 3 -56.69 7.72 6.90
C LYS A 3 -55.59 7.45 7.95
N LEU A 4 -54.92 6.31 7.83
CA LEU A 4 -53.75 5.94 8.61
C LEU A 4 -52.52 6.57 7.95
N LEU A 5 -51.88 7.45 8.69
CA LEU A 5 -50.63 8.10 8.23
C LEU A 5 -49.46 7.27 8.76
N THR A 6 -48.79 6.53 7.88
CA THR A 6 -47.61 5.75 8.21
C THR A 6 -46.36 6.66 8.10
N LEU A 7 -45.82 7.00 9.26
CA LEU A 7 -44.57 7.78 9.35
C LEU A 7 -43.39 6.82 9.23
N LEU A 8 -42.67 6.86 8.09
CA LEU A 8 -41.40 6.15 7.93
C LEU A 8 -40.30 6.95 8.65
N LEU A 9 -39.81 6.43 9.75
CA LEU A 9 -38.57 6.89 10.36
C LEU A 9 -37.39 6.36 9.53
N ALA A 10 -36.77 7.22 8.71
CA ALA A 10 -35.46 6.96 8.12
C ALA A 10 -34.38 7.26 9.17
N LEU A 11 -33.76 6.23 9.71
CA LEU A 11 -32.60 6.38 10.59
C LEU A 11 -31.35 6.78 9.76
N PRO A 12 -30.58 7.73 10.24
CA PRO A 12 -29.32 8.10 9.58
C PRO A 12 -28.21 7.10 9.94
N LEU A 13 -27.99 6.10 9.09
CA LEU A 13 -26.87 5.14 9.19
C LEU A 13 -25.51 5.71 8.71
N ALA A 14 -25.46 6.96 8.28
CA ALA A 14 -24.26 7.54 7.65
C ALA A 14 -23.28 8.23 8.61
N TRP A 15 -23.65 8.50 9.85
CA TRP A 15 -22.82 9.33 10.74
C TRP A 15 -21.79 8.55 11.57
N GLY A 16 -21.94 7.24 11.71
CA GLY A 16 -21.01 6.43 12.53
C GLY A 16 -19.63 6.21 11.89
N HIS A 17 -19.53 6.26 10.57
CA HIS A 17 -18.26 5.96 9.89
C HIS A 17 -17.31 7.16 9.81
N ALA A 18 -17.81 8.39 9.71
CA ALA A 18 -16.98 9.59 9.68
C ALA A 18 -16.36 9.90 11.06
N ALA A 19 -17.14 9.78 12.12
CA ALA A 19 -16.68 10.06 13.50
C ALA A 19 -15.64 9.04 14.00
N ALA A 20 -15.73 7.78 13.58
CA ALA A 20 -14.74 6.76 13.94
C ALA A 20 -13.36 6.98 13.24
N GLN A 21 -13.33 7.71 12.11
CA GLN A 21 -12.08 8.04 11.42
C GLN A 21 -11.34 9.25 12.02
N GLU A 22 -12.02 10.17 12.68
CA GLU A 22 -11.39 11.34 13.31
C GLU A 22 -10.63 11.00 14.59
N ASN A 23 -11.01 9.93 15.30
CA ASN A 23 -10.39 9.47 16.54
C ASN A 23 -9.56 8.19 16.36
N ALA A 24 -9.15 7.86 15.14
CA ALA A 24 -8.36 6.67 14.87
C ALA A 24 -6.99 6.73 15.57
N LYS A 25 -6.57 5.58 16.11
CA LYS A 25 -5.30 5.42 16.82
C LYS A 25 -4.08 5.72 15.92
N TYR A 26 -4.18 5.32 14.65
CA TYR A 26 -3.12 5.52 13.66
C TYR A 26 -3.64 6.19 12.40
N THR A 27 -2.72 6.77 11.63
CA THR A 27 -2.97 7.23 10.26
C THR A 27 -1.97 6.58 9.33
N ILE A 28 -2.45 5.83 8.33
CA ILE A 28 -1.61 5.08 7.40
C ILE A 28 -1.91 5.53 5.98
N LEU A 29 -0.88 5.92 5.24
CA LEU A 29 -1.00 6.25 3.82
C LEU A 29 -0.50 5.09 2.97
N LEU A 30 -1.31 4.71 1.97
CA LEU A 30 -0.94 3.76 0.93
C LEU A 30 -0.75 4.48 -0.40
N THR A 31 0.35 4.21 -1.08
CA THR A 31 0.55 4.53 -2.49
C THR A 31 0.85 3.26 -3.29
N GLY A 32 0.64 3.31 -4.58
CA GLY A 32 0.85 2.17 -5.47
C GLY A 32 -0.04 2.20 -6.70
N ALA A 33 -0.07 1.09 -7.42
CA ALA A 33 -0.85 0.91 -8.64
C ALA A 33 -2.23 0.26 -8.39
N SER A 34 -2.77 -0.42 -9.41
CA SER A 34 -4.14 -0.95 -9.39
C SER A 34 -4.44 -1.98 -8.29
N PHE A 35 -3.44 -2.69 -7.79
CA PHE A 35 -3.62 -3.66 -6.68
C PHE A 35 -3.85 -2.98 -5.33
N ALA A 36 -3.44 -1.72 -5.24
CA ALA A 36 -3.57 -0.89 -4.06
C ALA A 36 -4.65 0.19 -4.20
N SER A 37 -5.17 0.45 -5.42
CA SER A 37 -6.09 1.56 -5.67
C SER A 37 -7.39 1.44 -4.84
N PRO A 38 -7.98 2.58 -4.44
CA PRO A 38 -9.14 2.60 -3.56
C PRO A 38 -10.31 1.78 -4.10
N GLN A 39 -10.79 0.83 -3.31
CA GLN A 39 -11.90 -0.05 -3.69
C GLN A 39 -12.60 -0.68 -2.47
N ASN A 40 -12.40 -0.13 -1.28
CA ASN A 40 -12.83 -0.73 -0.03
C ASN A 40 -12.28 -2.17 0.12
N GLY A 41 -11.02 -2.33 -0.22
CA GLY A 41 -10.32 -3.61 -0.28
C GLY A 41 -9.42 -3.87 0.93
N TRP A 42 -8.38 -4.67 0.72
CA TRP A 42 -7.49 -5.17 1.76
C TRP A 42 -6.90 -4.06 2.67
N PHE A 43 -6.56 -2.91 2.09
CA PHE A 43 -5.94 -1.83 2.84
C PHE A 43 -6.94 -1.18 3.80
N GLU A 44 -8.11 -0.79 3.31
CA GLU A 44 -9.16 -0.17 4.11
C GLU A 44 -9.71 -1.16 5.17
N ILE A 45 -9.82 -2.45 4.83
CA ILE A 45 -10.18 -3.51 5.78
C ILE A 45 -9.13 -3.60 6.89
N GLY A 46 -7.85 -3.69 6.52
CA GLY A 46 -6.75 -3.79 7.47
C GLY A 46 -6.62 -2.56 8.36
N CYS A 47 -6.78 -1.36 7.80
CA CYS A 47 -6.80 -0.13 8.58
C CYS A 47 -7.92 -0.13 9.64
N ARG A 48 -9.14 -0.57 9.29
CA ARG A 48 -10.21 -0.73 10.29
C ARG A 48 -9.83 -1.72 11.39
N GLN A 49 -9.18 -2.84 11.06
CA GLN A 49 -8.72 -3.83 12.05
C GLN A 49 -7.60 -3.32 12.97
N LEU A 50 -6.91 -2.27 12.55
CA LEU A 50 -5.82 -1.61 13.29
C LEU A 50 -6.29 -0.37 14.05
N ASP A 51 -7.57 -0.01 13.96
CA ASP A 51 -8.06 1.29 14.41
C ASP A 51 -7.26 2.44 13.78
N ALA A 52 -7.08 2.37 12.45
CA ALA A 52 -6.31 3.32 11.68
C ALA A 52 -7.16 4.07 10.65
N ARG A 53 -6.89 5.36 10.49
CA ARG A 53 -7.37 6.16 9.37
C ARG A 53 -6.62 5.76 8.11
N ALA A 54 -7.35 5.35 7.07
CA ALA A 54 -6.80 4.96 5.79
C ALA A 54 -6.69 6.17 4.85
N LEU A 55 -5.47 6.52 4.41
CA LEU A 55 -5.22 7.49 3.35
C LEU A 55 -4.77 6.73 2.10
N ASN A 56 -5.70 6.27 1.28
CA ASN A 56 -5.36 5.55 0.06
C ASN A 56 -5.15 6.54 -1.09
N ARG A 57 -3.90 6.68 -1.51
CA ARG A 57 -3.42 7.54 -2.61
C ARG A 57 -2.95 6.75 -3.84
N ALA A 58 -3.18 5.44 -3.86
CA ALA A 58 -2.83 4.60 -5.00
C ALA A 58 -3.69 4.93 -6.22
N ILE A 59 -3.09 4.91 -7.40
CA ILE A 59 -3.76 5.18 -8.68
C ILE A 59 -3.50 4.03 -9.64
N GLY A 60 -4.57 3.45 -10.21
CA GLY A 60 -4.44 2.38 -11.20
C GLY A 60 -3.62 2.81 -12.41
N GLY A 61 -2.63 2.01 -12.79
CA GLY A 61 -1.76 2.28 -13.94
C GLY A 61 -0.51 3.12 -13.63
N GLU A 62 -0.37 3.67 -12.42
CA GLU A 62 0.86 4.38 -12.05
C GLU A 62 2.06 3.42 -11.89
N SER A 63 3.24 3.90 -12.29
CA SER A 63 4.54 3.33 -11.93
C SER A 63 5.09 3.98 -10.66
N ILE A 64 6.14 3.43 -10.08
CA ILE A 64 6.81 4.08 -8.94
C ILE A 64 7.41 5.44 -9.32
N ALA A 65 7.78 5.65 -10.58
CA ALA A 65 8.20 6.95 -11.08
C ALA A 65 7.08 8.00 -11.01
N ASP A 66 5.84 7.61 -11.26
CA ASP A 66 4.69 8.51 -11.12
C ASP A 66 4.48 8.89 -9.65
N THR A 67 4.59 7.94 -8.71
CA THR A 67 4.59 8.24 -7.27
C THR A 67 5.71 9.21 -6.89
N ALA A 68 6.93 9.00 -7.39
CA ALA A 68 8.07 9.90 -7.15
C ALA A 68 7.81 11.32 -7.69
N ASN A 69 7.19 11.44 -8.85
CA ASN A 69 6.78 12.73 -9.42
C ASN A 69 5.77 13.44 -8.53
N ARG A 70 4.73 12.73 -8.09
CA ARG A 70 3.72 13.28 -7.17
C ARG A 70 4.32 13.77 -5.85
N MET A 71 5.33 13.07 -5.33
CA MET A 71 6.09 13.55 -4.16
C MET A 71 6.87 14.82 -4.47
N ALA A 72 7.56 14.87 -5.62
CA ALA A 72 8.30 16.05 -6.04
C ALA A 72 7.41 17.27 -6.20
N GLU A 73 6.20 17.08 -6.68
CA GLU A 73 5.17 18.10 -6.89
C GLU A 73 4.39 18.45 -5.61
N GLY A 74 4.59 17.72 -4.50
CA GLY A 74 3.86 17.94 -3.25
C GLY A 74 2.38 17.55 -3.32
N THR A 75 2.00 16.63 -4.21
CA THR A 75 0.61 16.22 -4.44
C THR A 75 0.24 14.88 -3.80
N LEU A 76 1.20 14.15 -3.24
CA LEU A 76 0.93 12.84 -2.63
C LEU A 76 0.30 12.97 -1.23
N TRP A 77 0.72 13.94 -0.45
CA TRP A 77 0.14 14.34 0.84
C TRP A 77 0.28 15.85 1.06
N ASN A 78 -0.49 16.39 1.97
CA ASN A 78 -0.31 17.74 2.46
C ASN A 78 0.49 17.75 3.79
N ALA A 79 0.91 18.92 4.25
CA ALA A 79 1.73 19.07 5.45
C ALA A 79 1.05 18.50 6.71
N GLY A 80 -0.27 18.72 6.87
CA GLY A 80 -1.01 18.20 8.01
C GLY A 80 -1.11 16.67 7.96
N GLU A 81 -1.35 16.08 6.79
CA GLU A 81 -1.35 14.63 6.61
C GLU A 81 0.02 14.04 6.93
N LEU A 82 1.10 14.66 6.44
CA LEU A 82 2.45 14.20 6.73
C LEU A 82 2.73 14.18 8.24
N ASP A 83 2.33 15.21 8.96
CA ASP A 83 2.54 15.30 10.41
C ASP A 83 1.76 14.23 11.18
N GLU A 84 0.60 13.84 10.69
CA GLU A 84 -0.27 12.84 11.32
C GLU A 84 0.06 11.38 10.93
N MET A 85 0.65 11.16 9.76
CA MET A 85 0.93 9.81 9.26
C MET A 85 1.85 9.02 10.19
N ASP A 86 1.44 7.81 10.56
CA ASP A 86 2.27 6.86 11.31
C ASP A 86 3.09 5.95 10.40
N ALA A 87 2.60 5.67 9.19
CA ALA A 87 3.33 4.85 8.22
C ALA A 87 2.98 5.21 6.77
N LEU A 88 3.98 5.08 5.90
CA LEU A 88 3.86 5.06 4.45
C LEU A 88 3.96 3.62 3.97
N VAL A 89 2.91 3.10 3.33
CA VAL A 89 2.87 1.77 2.73
C VAL A 89 2.96 1.89 1.21
N ILE A 90 3.78 1.07 0.57
CA ILE A 90 4.01 1.10 -0.87
C ILE A 90 3.73 -0.28 -1.46
N MET A 91 2.68 -0.38 -2.28
CA MET A 91 2.36 -1.57 -3.07
C MET A 91 2.37 -1.22 -4.56
N GLN A 92 3.57 -1.17 -5.11
CA GLN A 92 3.81 -0.72 -6.47
C GLN A 92 4.04 -1.92 -7.41
N VAL A 93 2.97 -2.60 -7.77
CA VAL A 93 2.99 -3.68 -8.78
C VAL A 93 2.45 -3.14 -10.09
N HIS A 94 3.32 -2.89 -11.04
CA HIS A 94 2.94 -2.42 -12.37
C HIS A 94 3.86 -2.99 -13.45
N ASN A 95 3.33 -3.26 -14.65
CA ASN A 95 4.10 -3.83 -15.74
C ASN A 95 5.29 -2.97 -16.17
N ARG A 96 5.17 -1.65 -16.12
CA ARG A 96 6.27 -0.73 -16.44
C ARG A 96 7.44 -0.84 -15.46
N ASP A 97 7.16 -1.17 -14.20
CA ASP A 97 8.17 -1.35 -13.17
C ASP A 97 8.84 -2.74 -13.28
N VAL A 98 8.07 -3.77 -13.60
CA VAL A 98 8.52 -5.16 -13.66
C VAL A 98 9.31 -5.45 -14.94
N SER A 99 8.90 -4.85 -16.07
CA SER A 99 9.57 -5.02 -17.36
C SER A 99 10.85 -4.22 -17.49
N ALA A 100 11.11 -3.31 -16.58
CA ALA A 100 12.41 -2.64 -16.50
C ALA A 100 13.48 -3.69 -16.15
N THR A 101 14.03 -4.33 -17.18
CA THR A 101 15.06 -5.35 -17.11
C THR A 101 16.33 -4.87 -16.41
N GLY A 102 16.44 -3.57 -16.17
CA GLY A 102 17.55 -2.96 -15.45
C GLY A 102 17.67 -3.40 -13.99
N GLY A 103 16.69 -4.11 -13.46
CA GLY A 103 16.73 -4.58 -12.09
C GLY A 103 16.98 -3.46 -11.08
N LEU A 104 17.28 -3.83 -9.86
CA LEU A 104 17.73 -2.90 -8.85
C LEU A 104 19.14 -2.39 -9.21
N LYS A 105 19.33 -1.08 -9.26
CA LYS A 105 20.69 -0.53 -9.35
C LYS A 105 21.48 -1.01 -8.13
N GLU A 106 22.70 -1.48 -8.36
CA GLU A 106 23.62 -1.87 -7.29
C GLU A 106 23.96 -0.67 -6.38
N LYS A 107 24.02 0.53 -6.99
CA LYS A 107 24.23 1.79 -6.29
C LYS A 107 23.06 2.72 -6.53
N TYR A 108 22.49 3.24 -5.46
CA TYR A 108 21.55 4.34 -5.53
C TYR A 108 22.31 5.64 -5.72
N THR A 109 21.76 6.52 -6.57
CA THR A 109 22.28 7.88 -6.69
C THR A 109 22.10 8.62 -5.38
N ASP A 110 22.98 9.58 -5.13
CA ASP A 110 22.83 10.47 -4.00
C ASP A 110 21.52 11.26 -4.12
N TYR A 111 20.90 11.55 -2.98
CA TYR A 111 19.68 12.32 -2.88
C TYR A 111 19.78 13.73 -3.49
N THR A 112 20.97 14.33 -3.41
CA THR A 112 21.24 15.69 -3.92
C THR A 112 21.47 15.76 -5.42
N THR A 113 21.71 14.64 -6.08
CA THR A 113 21.96 14.59 -7.52
C THR A 113 20.67 14.41 -8.30
N PRO A 114 20.47 15.05 -9.46
CA PRO A 114 19.37 14.71 -10.36
C PRO A 114 19.41 13.21 -10.66
N PHE A 115 18.35 12.49 -10.34
CA PHE A 115 18.27 11.05 -10.55
C PHE A 115 17.21 10.73 -11.57
N ASP A 116 17.42 9.63 -12.27
CA ASP A 116 16.51 9.11 -13.26
C ASP A 116 15.27 8.49 -12.57
N ARG A 117 14.19 9.24 -12.53
CA ARG A 117 12.91 8.78 -12.00
C ARG A 117 12.21 7.75 -12.88
N SER A 118 12.64 7.58 -14.13
CA SER A 118 12.12 6.54 -15.02
C SER A 118 12.65 5.15 -14.65
N ASN A 119 13.75 5.09 -13.89
CA ASN A 119 14.31 3.84 -13.40
C ASN A 119 13.66 3.42 -12.09
N TYR A 120 13.17 2.18 -12.02
CA TYR A 120 12.49 1.59 -10.88
C TYR A 120 13.24 1.80 -9.54
N ALA A 121 14.50 1.41 -9.48
CA ALA A 121 15.28 1.53 -8.26
C ALA A 121 15.57 2.99 -7.87
N ALA A 122 15.82 3.86 -8.84
CA ALA A 122 16.05 5.28 -8.60
C ALA A 122 14.78 5.98 -8.11
N ALA A 123 13.61 5.62 -8.64
CA ALA A 123 12.33 6.16 -8.20
C ALA A 123 11.99 5.71 -6.75
N PHE A 124 12.23 4.45 -6.40
CA PHE A 124 12.10 3.99 -5.01
C PHE A 124 13.08 4.69 -4.06
N ASP A 125 14.33 4.85 -4.47
CA ASP A 125 15.34 5.58 -3.69
C ASP A 125 14.88 7.02 -3.40
N TYR A 126 14.34 7.70 -4.41
CA TYR A 126 13.76 9.04 -4.22
C TYR A 126 12.62 9.04 -3.22
N VAL A 127 11.64 8.16 -3.39
CA VAL A 127 10.45 8.10 -2.52
C VAL A 127 10.86 7.87 -1.06
N ILE A 128 11.77 6.91 -0.83
CA ILE A 128 12.26 6.59 0.52
C ILE A 128 12.98 7.79 1.15
N LYS A 129 13.98 8.33 0.45
CA LYS A 129 14.78 9.46 0.98
C LYS A 129 13.95 10.71 1.17
N ARG A 130 13.06 11.01 0.24
CA ARG A 130 12.18 12.19 0.33
C ARG A 130 11.27 12.08 1.55
N TYR A 131 10.61 10.95 1.76
CA TYR A 131 9.76 10.77 2.94
C TYR A 131 10.54 10.90 4.25
N GLN A 132 11.72 10.26 4.34
CA GLN A 132 12.60 10.39 5.51
C GLN A 132 13.01 11.84 5.78
N SER A 133 13.39 12.57 4.72
CA SER A 133 13.79 13.98 4.84
C SER A 133 12.64 14.89 5.26
N GLU A 134 11.44 14.67 4.71
CA GLU A 134 10.26 15.45 5.09
C GLU A 134 9.83 15.15 6.53
N CYS A 135 9.87 13.90 6.97
CA CYS A 135 9.64 13.55 8.37
C CYS A 135 10.65 14.20 9.32
N TYR A 136 11.91 14.25 8.93
CA TYR A 136 12.95 14.93 9.70
C TYR A 136 12.74 16.44 9.76
N ALA A 137 12.35 17.06 8.65
CA ALA A 137 12.14 18.52 8.56
C ALA A 137 10.97 19.02 9.42
N LEU A 138 10.05 18.16 9.85
CA LEU A 138 8.96 18.54 10.74
C LEU A 138 9.43 19.13 12.07
N LYS A 139 10.66 18.84 12.49
CA LYS A 139 11.25 19.44 13.69
C LYS A 139 11.45 20.96 13.58
N ASP A 140 11.51 21.47 12.37
CA ASP A 140 11.76 22.89 12.08
C ASP A 140 10.47 23.65 11.70
N ASP A 141 9.33 22.94 11.55
CA ASP A 141 8.02 23.54 11.27
C ASP A 141 7.28 23.90 12.58
N PRO A 142 7.10 25.20 12.89
CA PRO A 142 6.39 25.63 14.11
C PRO A 142 4.93 25.15 14.22
N LYS A 143 4.33 24.71 13.11
CA LYS A 143 2.95 24.19 13.08
C LYS A 143 2.88 22.68 13.32
N SER A 144 4.01 21.99 13.24
CA SER A 144 4.10 20.55 13.46
C SER A 144 4.03 20.20 14.94
N LYS A 145 3.34 19.10 15.27
CA LYS A 145 3.42 18.49 16.61
C LYS A 145 4.81 17.95 16.95
N ASN A 146 5.68 17.83 15.94
CA ASN A 146 7.08 17.39 16.08
C ASN A 146 8.08 18.57 16.16
N TYR A 147 7.60 19.83 16.22
CA TYR A 147 8.44 21.01 16.31
C TYR A 147 9.38 20.94 17.50
N GLY A 148 10.63 21.34 17.30
CA GLY A 148 11.65 21.38 18.34
C GLY A 148 12.15 20.02 18.83
N THR A 149 11.65 18.91 18.27
CA THR A 149 12.19 17.57 18.57
C THR A 149 13.59 17.41 17.95
N LYS A 150 14.39 16.46 18.44
CA LYS A 150 15.75 16.24 17.93
C LYS A 150 15.77 15.74 16.48
N SER A 151 14.79 14.95 16.06
CA SER A 151 14.83 14.18 14.81
C SER A 151 13.55 14.26 13.98
N GLY A 152 12.65 15.19 14.28
CA GLY A 152 11.32 15.20 13.65
C GLY A 152 10.48 14.03 14.12
N LYS A 153 9.76 13.40 13.20
CA LYS A 153 8.99 12.20 13.49
C LYS A 153 9.66 10.95 12.90
N PRO A 154 9.42 9.75 13.46
CA PRO A 154 9.87 8.50 12.86
C PRO A 154 9.29 8.31 11.45
N ALA A 155 10.14 7.96 10.48
CA ALA A 155 9.73 7.65 9.11
C ALA A 155 9.53 6.14 8.96
N VAL A 156 8.32 5.64 9.25
CA VAL A 156 7.97 4.23 9.05
C VAL A 156 7.55 4.02 7.60
N ILE A 157 8.33 3.24 6.85
CA ILE A 157 8.05 2.86 5.46
C ILE A 157 7.88 1.35 5.41
N VAL A 158 6.84 0.87 4.72
CA VAL A 158 6.52 -0.54 4.58
C VAL A 158 6.34 -0.87 3.10
N LEU A 159 7.08 -1.84 2.60
CA LEU A 159 6.93 -2.33 1.24
C LEU A 159 6.01 -3.55 1.19
N CYS A 160 5.35 -3.75 0.05
CA CYS A 160 4.49 -4.91 -0.17
C CYS A 160 4.99 -5.72 -1.37
N THR A 161 4.98 -7.05 -1.26
CA THR A 161 5.11 -7.93 -2.42
C THR A 161 3.82 -7.94 -3.25
N ASP A 162 3.86 -8.60 -4.42
CA ASP A 162 2.64 -8.96 -5.13
C ASP A 162 1.75 -9.87 -4.26
N TRP A 163 0.46 -9.94 -4.58
CA TRP A 163 -0.50 -10.74 -3.82
C TRP A 163 -0.33 -12.26 -4.02
N HIS A 164 0.47 -12.69 -5.01
CA HIS A 164 0.91 -14.07 -5.21
C HIS A 164 2.33 -14.14 -5.76
N ASP A 165 2.90 -15.34 -5.83
CA ASP A 165 4.31 -15.58 -6.09
C ASP A 165 4.71 -15.73 -7.57
N ALA A 166 3.77 -15.67 -8.52
CA ALA A 166 4.08 -15.86 -9.95
C ALA A 166 4.97 -14.74 -10.54
N ARG A 167 4.93 -13.51 -9.99
CA ARG A 167 5.83 -12.41 -10.40
C ARG A 167 7.13 -12.45 -9.63
N THR A 168 7.93 -13.46 -9.91
CA THR A 168 9.18 -13.74 -9.19
C THR A 168 10.16 -12.57 -9.22
N THR A 169 10.35 -11.93 -10.38
CA THR A 169 11.25 -10.79 -10.56
C THR A 169 10.83 -9.60 -9.69
N TYR A 170 9.55 -9.25 -9.69
CA TYR A 170 9.04 -8.18 -8.85
C TYR A 170 9.21 -8.49 -7.36
N ASN A 171 8.78 -9.66 -6.92
CA ASN A 171 8.87 -10.04 -5.51
C ASN A 171 10.31 -10.09 -5.01
N ALA A 172 11.25 -10.58 -5.84
CA ALA A 172 12.67 -10.57 -5.53
C ALA A 172 13.22 -9.13 -5.45
N ALA A 173 12.83 -8.23 -6.35
CA ALA A 173 13.25 -6.84 -6.36
C ALA A 173 12.78 -6.10 -5.09
N ILE A 174 11.52 -6.29 -4.69
CA ILE A 174 10.97 -5.67 -3.47
C ILE A 174 11.70 -6.19 -2.22
N ARG A 175 12.02 -7.48 -2.13
CA ARG A 175 12.79 -8.04 -1.02
C ARG A 175 14.21 -7.46 -0.93
N ARG A 176 14.87 -7.31 -2.08
CA ARG A 176 16.20 -6.68 -2.13
C ARG A 176 16.14 -5.22 -1.68
N LEU A 177 15.12 -4.46 -2.10
CA LEU A 177 14.90 -3.08 -1.64
C LEU A 177 14.66 -3.04 -0.13
N ALA A 178 13.76 -3.86 0.38
CA ALA A 178 13.49 -3.95 1.81
C ALA A 178 14.75 -4.26 2.62
N ALA A 179 15.52 -5.26 2.20
CA ALA A 179 16.77 -5.63 2.85
C ALA A 179 17.83 -4.51 2.81
N ARG A 180 17.97 -3.83 1.65
CA ARG A 180 18.93 -2.74 1.49
C ARG A 180 18.66 -1.56 2.42
N TRP A 181 17.39 -1.23 2.61
CA TRP A 181 16.95 -0.06 3.40
C TRP A 181 16.58 -0.42 4.84
N GLY A 182 16.60 -1.71 5.23
CA GLY A 182 16.14 -2.16 6.53
C GLY A 182 14.64 -1.95 6.74
N LEU A 183 13.83 -2.02 5.66
CA LEU A 183 12.40 -1.74 5.73
C LEU A 183 11.59 -3.00 6.02
N PRO A 184 10.52 -2.90 6.82
CA PRO A 184 9.56 -3.98 6.97
C PRO A 184 8.84 -4.28 5.66
N LEU A 185 8.43 -5.55 5.51
CA LEU A 185 7.83 -6.07 4.30
C LEU A 185 6.52 -6.81 4.62
N VAL A 186 5.45 -6.45 3.92
CA VAL A 186 4.22 -7.25 3.86
C VAL A 186 4.39 -8.30 2.77
N GLU A 187 4.64 -9.54 3.17
CA GLU A 187 4.89 -10.65 2.25
C GLU A 187 3.59 -11.37 1.88
N PHE A 188 2.76 -10.72 1.05
CA PHE A 188 1.52 -11.32 0.57
C PHE A 188 1.77 -12.65 -0.14
N ASP A 189 2.67 -12.65 -1.10
CA ASP A 189 2.99 -13.81 -1.95
C ASP A 189 3.38 -15.07 -1.16
N ARG A 190 4.01 -14.92 0.00
CA ARG A 190 4.41 -16.05 0.86
C ARG A 190 3.34 -16.49 1.84
N ASN A 191 2.37 -15.62 2.15
CA ASN A 191 1.40 -15.83 3.21
C ASN A 191 -0.04 -15.95 2.69
N ILE A 192 -0.25 -15.84 1.38
CA ILE A 192 -1.61 -15.83 0.78
C ILE A 192 -2.33 -17.19 0.93
N GLY A 193 -1.60 -18.28 1.09
CA GLY A 193 -2.16 -19.61 1.30
C GLY A 193 -2.11 -20.53 0.08
N PHE A 194 -1.46 -20.12 -0.99
CA PHE A 194 -1.20 -20.94 -2.18
C PHE A 194 0.08 -20.51 -2.89
N SER A 195 0.60 -21.38 -3.75
CA SER A 195 1.79 -21.14 -4.57
C SER A 195 1.47 -21.29 -6.05
N LYS A 196 2.24 -20.64 -6.90
CA LYS A 196 2.18 -20.78 -8.36
C LYS A 196 2.48 -22.22 -8.83
N ASP A 197 3.21 -22.98 -8.03
CA ASP A 197 3.59 -24.37 -8.34
C ASP A 197 2.62 -25.40 -7.77
N THR A 198 1.54 -24.95 -7.13
CA THR A 198 0.52 -25.82 -6.51
C THR A 198 -0.87 -25.44 -7.03
N PRO A 199 -1.26 -25.88 -8.23
CA PRO A 199 -2.61 -25.67 -8.75
C PRO A 199 -3.65 -26.36 -7.87
N ASN A 200 -4.91 -25.96 -8.01
CA ASN A 200 -6.00 -26.59 -7.30
C ASN A 200 -6.08 -28.09 -7.66
N PRO A 201 -6.02 -29.00 -6.68
CA PRO A 201 -5.91 -30.44 -6.96
C PRO A 201 -7.17 -31.03 -7.59
N ALA A 202 -8.33 -30.40 -7.40
CA ALA A 202 -9.59 -30.88 -7.97
C ALA A 202 -9.79 -30.46 -9.44
N THR A 203 -9.22 -29.32 -9.84
CA THR A 203 -9.49 -28.72 -11.16
C THR A 203 -8.25 -28.58 -12.03
N GLY A 204 -7.05 -28.70 -11.48
CA GLY A 204 -5.78 -28.36 -12.15
C GLY A 204 -5.58 -26.87 -12.42
N THR A 205 -6.51 -26.01 -11.99
CA THR A 205 -6.48 -24.58 -12.22
C THR A 205 -5.50 -23.89 -11.26
N GLN A 206 -4.74 -22.91 -11.75
CA GLN A 206 -3.89 -22.08 -10.88
C GLN A 206 -4.75 -21.38 -9.83
N GLN A 207 -4.35 -21.49 -8.56
CA GLN A 207 -5.13 -20.97 -7.42
C GLN A 207 -5.39 -19.46 -7.54
N SER A 208 -4.42 -18.70 -8.05
CA SER A 208 -4.58 -17.26 -8.24
C SER A 208 -5.75 -16.92 -9.19
N LEU A 209 -6.04 -17.76 -10.20
CA LEU A 209 -7.17 -17.55 -11.11
C LEU A 209 -8.53 -17.64 -10.40
N LEU A 210 -8.63 -18.47 -9.36
CA LEU A 210 -9.87 -18.61 -8.58
C LEU A 210 -10.22 -17.35 -7.78
N HIS A 211 -9.24 -16.50 -7.53
CA HIS A 211 -9.34 -15.31 -6.69
C HIS A 211 -9.11 -14.01 -7.46
N ALA A 212 -8.90 -14.10 -8.78
CA ALA A 212 -8.69 -12.94 -9.65
C ALA A 212 -9.94 -12.54 -10.40
N GLN A 213 -9.99 -11.29 -10.83
CA GLN A 213 -11.03 -10.80 -11.74
C GLN A 213 -10.60 -10.86 -13.21
N ASP A 214 -9.30 -10.97 -13.46
CA ASP A 214 -8.69 -11.03 -14.80
C ASP A 214 -7.38 -11.84 -14.77
N THR A 215 -6.79 -12.05 -15.93
CA THR A 215 -5.69 -13.00 -16.13
C THR A 215 -4.48 -12.34 -16.75
N GLN A 216 -3.30 -12.77 -16.34
CA GLN A 216 -2.02 -12.46 -16.98
C GLN A 216 -1.27 -13.77 -17.31
N THR A 217 -0.64 -13.80 -18.48
CA THR A 217 0.29 -14.89 -18.83
C THR A 217 1.70 -14.51 -18.42
N ILE A 218 2.35 -15.39 -17.66
CA ILE A 218 3.75 -15.26 -17.23
C ILE A 218 4.45 -16.55 -17.65
N GLU A 219 5.50 -16.44 -18.47
CA GLU A 219 6.27 -17.59 -18.97
C GLU A 219 5.40 -18.70 -19.58
N GLY A 220 4.34 -18.31 -20.29
CA GLY A 220 3.43 -19.21 -20.95
C GLY A 220 2.31 -19.82 -20.07
N VAL A 221 2.29 -19.51 -18.78
CA VAL A 221 1.28 -19.98 -17.84
C VAL A 221 0.33 -18.85 -17.45
N ALA A 222 -0.97 -19.13 -17.39
CA ALA A 222 -1.98 -18.15 -16.98
C ALA A 222 -2.08 -18.09 -15.46
N TYR A 223 -2.01 -16.87 -14.90
CA TYR A 223 -2.18 -16.55 -13.49
C TYR A 223 -3.20 -15.42 -13.31
N GLY A 224 -3.72 -15.27 -12.09
CA GLY A 224 -4.54 -14.12 -11.75
C GLY A 224 -3.75 -12.82 -11.86
N TRP A 225 -4.36 -11.78 -12.48
CA TRP A 225 -3.75 -10.45 -12.54
C TRP A 225 -4.20 -9.58 -11.38
N HIS A 226 -5.40 -9.03 -11.43
CA HIS A 226 -5.94 -8.26 -10.30
C HIS A 226 -6.70 -9.18 -9.33
N PRO A 227 -6.48 -9.08 -8.03
CA PRO A 227 -7.32 -9.79 -7.08
C PRO A 227 -8.77 -9.30 -7.18
N GLN A 228 -9.74 -10.19 -6.95
CA GLN A 228 -11.16 -9.82 -6.93
C GLN A 228 -11.40 -8.64 -5.99
N ARG A 229 -12.20 -7.66 -6.44
CA ARG A 229 -12.49 -6.44 -5.72
C ARG A 229 -13.70 -6.59 -4.80
N GLY A 230 -13.69 -5.84 -3.72
CA GLY A 230 -14.78 -5.77 -2.74
C GLY A 230 -14.40 -6.36 -1.38
N GLN A 231 -14.91 -5.73 -0.33
CA GLN A 231 -14.60 -6.12 1.05
C GLN A 231 -15.10 -7.51 1.43
N ASP A 232 -16.10 -8.03 0.71
CA ASP A 232 -16.69 -9.36 0.89
C ASP A 232 -15.84 -10.49 0.28
N LYS A 233 -14.85 -10.16 -0.56
CA LYS A 233 -14.05 -11.17 -1.25
C LYS A 233 -13.00 -11.77 -0.32
N TYR A 234 -12.93 -13.11 -0.35
CA TYR A 234 -11.95 -13.86 0.45
C TYR A 234 -10.53 -13.34 0.29
N ILE A 235 -10.10 -13.05 -0.95
CA ILE A 235 -8.74 -12.61 -1.21
C ILE A 235 -8.43 -11.26 -0.56
N GLN A 236 -9.38 -10.32 -0.53
CA GLN A 236 -9.22 -9.03 0.12
C GLN A 236 -9.15 -9.18 1.64
N GLN A 237 -9.97 -10.05 2.22
CA GLN A 237 -9.93 -10.38 3.65
C GLN A 237 -8.59 -11.04 4.04
N ARG A 238 -8.11 -11.96 3.20
CA ARG A 238 -6.83 -12.64 3.44
C ARG A 238 -5.64 -11.68 3.37
N MET A 239 -5.59 -10.82 2.35
CA MET A 239 -4.56 -9.78 2.25
C MET A 239 -4.64 -8.80 3.44
N ALA A 240 -5.83 -8.41 3.84
CA ALA A 240 -6.01 -7.54 5.01
C ALA A 240 -5.47 -8.17 6.29
N ALA A 241 -5.70 -9.47 6.51
CA ALA A 241 -5.16 -10.18 7.66
C ALA A 241 -3.62 -10.21 7.68
N ILE A 242 -2.99 -10.47 6.53
CA ILE A 242 -1.52 -10.47 6.39
C ILE A 242 -0.96 -9.06 6.65
N PHE A 243 -1.58 -8.04 6.06
CA PHE A 243 -1.21 -6.64 6.28
C PHE A 243 -1.31 -6.26 7.76
N THR A 244 -2.45 -6.55 8.38
CA THR A 244 -2.72 -6.22 9.78
C THR A 244 -1.73 -6.90 10.73
N ASP A 245 -1.42 -8.18 10.51
CA ASP A 245 -0.43 -8.90 11.31
C ASP A 245 0.95 -8.27 11.21
N THR A 246 1.38 -7.90 10.00
CA THR A 246 2.65 -7.20 9.79
C THR A 246 2.67 -5.84 10.50
N MET A 247 1.62 -5.04 10.33
CA MET A 247 1.56 -3.69 10.91
C MET A 247 1.52 -3.70 12.44
N ARG A 248 0.85 -4.68 13.06
CA ARG A 248 0.85 -4.83 14.53
C ARG A 248 2.23 -5.02 15.13
N ARG A 249 3.16 -5.61 14.38
CA ARG A 249 4.55 -5.83 14.83
C ARG A 249 5.45 -4.61 14.71
N ILE A 250 5.07 -3.63 13.90
CA ILE A 250 5.93 -2.49 13.56
C ILE A 250 5.37 -1.13 14.01
N LEU A 251 4.06 -1.01 14.12
CA LEU A 251 3.47 0.24 14.63
C LEU A 251 3.78 0.40 16.12
N PRO A 252 4.15 1.61 16.56
CA PRO A 252 4.41 1.87 17.97
C PRO A 252 3.12 1.67 18.79
N ALA A 253 3.28 1.26 20.04
CA ALA A 253 2.16 1.28 20.98
C ALA A 253 1.73 2.74 21.23
N LYS A 254 0.46 3.01 21.12
CA LYS A 254 -0.17 4.30 21.44
C LYS A 254 -1.23 4.11 22.52
#